data_f323a2bf0b52ee76baf2205f0e33b16d
#
_entry.id   f323a2bf0b52ee76baf2205f0e33b16d
#
_cell.length_a   1.000
_cell.length_b   1.000
_cell.length_c   1.000
_cell.angle_alpha   90.00
_cell.angle_beta   90.00
_cell.angle_gamma   90.00
#
_symmetry.space_group_name_H-M   'P 1'
#
loop_
_entity.id
_entity.type
_entity.pdbx_description
1 polymer ?
#
loop_
_entity_poly.entity_id
_entity_poly.type
_entity_poly.pdbx_seq_one_letter_code
_entity_poly.pdbx_strand_id
1 'polypeptide(L)'
;MMFVRKALAQTALVVFVLSLTAVSSADAAVVISSGATSNIACTSGVCTPSADASVLNVTQLESMLASGNVTVNTRPKTAHDDINVHHAITWASSSTLTLNAYENITVNDPISVSGSGGLAIIDKTGPHGSVGVLSFGPQGYITFLNLASPLTINGNPCTLVGNISTLAADVAANPTGDFALANSYNATPDGTYTSSPVPTTFSGYFNGLGNTISHLAARLTTPQTFGLFENLEYPGIIQNINLDKETITGSGAGTNAGGLVGANSGQIVEVSANVNLINLAVAGGLVATNIGDMMYCYTSGKVDTGKTSAAQAGGLIGANVVSGFSVGFMSLCYSTATVIVGKNSYGGGLVGYEQGFVGGTYATGAVTGGQGSYVGGLVGYAYLNTEDSQVIESYSTGAVTATAGTAGGLIGDADGGISSTYWDTTTSGIGSLSQGAGTPSSESGITGLSTTQMQSGVPSGLSNEFWAESPSINGGLPYLVALPPNSL
;
A
#
# COMPACT_ATOMS: atom_id res chain seq x y z
N MET A 1 -14.61 17.87 19.09
CA MET A 1 -13.67 17.49 18.03
C MET A 1 -13.29 15.99 18.10
N MET A 2 -13.09 15.42 19.27
CA MET A 2 -12.77 14.00 19.49
C MET A 2 -13.87 13.03 19.03
N PHE A 3 -15.15 13.35 19.27
CA PHE A 3 -16.30 12.55 18.82
C PHE A 3 -16.50 12.51 17.28
N VAL A 4 -16.05 13.55 16.58
CA VAL A 4 -16.18 13.62 15.12
C VAL A 4 -15.12 12.75 14.43
N ARG A 5 -13.93 12.55 15.03
CA ARG A 5 -12.89 11.65 14.48
C ARG A 5 -13.17 10.17 14.75
N LYS A 6 -13.80 9.81 15.88
CA LYS A 6 -14.23 8.43 16.15
C LYS A 6 -15.31 8.00 15.14
N ALA A 7 -16.23 8.89 14.79
CA ALA A 7 -17.17 8.68 13.69
C ALA A 7 -16.47 8.67 12.33
N LEU A 8 -15.43 9.51 12.13
CA LEU A 8 -14.65 9.55 10.89
C LEU A 8 -13.69 8.37 10.75
N ALA A 9 -13.06 7.85 11.81
CA ALA A 9 -12.22 6.65 11.72
C ALA A 9 -13.05 5.38 11.46
N GLN A 10 -14.19 5.21 12.15
CA GLN A 10 -15.14 4.14 11.85
C GLN A 10 -15.91 4.38 10.55
N THR A 11 -16.22 5.62 10.20
CA THR A 11 -16.90 5.99 8.94
C THR A 11 -15.90 6.06 7.78
N ALA A 12 -14.62 6.42 8.00
CA ALA A 12 -13.59 6.34 6.98
C ALA A 12 -13.22 4.89 6.66
N LEU A 13 -13.17 4.00 7.65
CA LEU A 13 -13.06 2.56 7.41
C LEU A 13 -14.26 2.05 6.59
N VAL A 14 -15.47 2.48 6.90
CA VAL A 14 -16.71 2.11 6.18
C VAL A 14 -16.85 2.86 4.85
N VAL A 15 -16.45 4.12 4.73
CA VAL A 15 -16.63 4.94 3.51
C VAL A 15 -15.54 4.71 2.48
N PHE A 16 -14.29 4.43 2.90
CA PHE A 16 -13.19 4.13 1.96
C PHE A 16 -13.22 2.68 1.45
N VAL A 17 -13.84 1.78 2.19
CA VAL A 17 -13.87 0.35 1.89
C VAL A 17 -15.04 -0.04 0.98
N LEU A 18 -16.11 0.74 0.92
CA LEU A 18 -17.26 0.44 0.06
C LEU A 18 -16.97 0.53 -1.45
N SER A 19 -15.77 0.93 -1.86
CA SER A 19 -15.42 1.09 -3.27
C SER A 19 -14.48 0.02 -3.86
N LEU A 20 -13.87 -0.84 -3.03
CA LEU A 20 -12.97 -1.89 -3.52
C LEU A 20 -13.51 -3.31 -3.28
N THR A 21 -14.77 -3.56 -3.55
CA THR A 21 -15.18 -4.94 -3.85
C THR A 21 -14.38 -5.41 -5.05
N ALA A 22 -13.74 -6.57 -4.95
CA ALA A 22 -13.10 -7.20 -6.10
C ALA A 22 -14.12 -7.26 -7.24
N VAL A 23 -14.03 -6.31 -8.16
CA VAL A 23 -14.94 -6.23 -9.30
C VAL A 23 -14.65 -7.46 -10.13
N SER A 24 -15.54 -8.44 -10.08
CA SER A 24 -15.54 -9.45 -11.12
C SER A 24 -15.66 -8.71 -12.46
N SER A 25 -14.93 -9.11 -13.48
CA SER A 25 -14.95 -8.46 -14.81
C SER A 25 -16.35 -8.39 -15.44
N ALA A 26 -17.37 -8.92 -14.78
CA ALA A 26 -18.78 -8.90 -15.17
C ALA A 26 -19.54 -7.64 -14.71
N ASP A 27 -19.00 -6.87 -13.77
CA ASP A 27 -19.76 -5.78 -13.10
C ASP A 27 -19.35 -4.37 -13.55
N ALA A 28 -18.31 -4.23 -14.38
CA ALA A 28 -17.88 -2.93 -14.87
C ALA A 28 -18.86 -2.34 -15.90
N ALA A 29 -19.20 -1.05 -15.76
CA ALA A 29 -20.08 -0.37 -16.73
C ALA A 29 -19.41 -0.26 -18.10
N VAL A 30 -18.07 -0.07 -18.16
CA VAL A 30 -17.29 -0.04 -19.40
C VAL A 30 -16.01 -0.85 -19.26
N VAL A 31 -15.85 -1.86 -20.12
CA VAL A 31 -14.60 -2.61 -20.28
C VAL A 31 -13.94 -2.20 -21.58
N ILE A 32 -12.69 -1.70 -21.54
CA ILE A 32 -11.85 -1.47 -22.71
C ILE A 32 -11.02 -2.73 -22.95
N SER A 33 -11.27 -3.44 -24.05
CA SER A 33 -10.62 -4.72 -24.31
C SER A 33 -10.46 -5.02 -25.81
N SER A 34 -9.88 -6.18 -26.16
CA SER A 34 -9.84 -6.67 -27.55
C SER A 34 -11.19 -7.21 -28.05
N GLY A 35 -12.19 -7.33 -27.21
CA GLY A 35 -13.55 -7.76 -27.57
C GLY A 35 -14.24 -6.80 -28.55
N ALA A 36 -15.22 -7.30 -29.29
CA ALA A 36 -16.01 -6.46 -30.19
C ALA A 36 -16.79 -5.39 -29.40
N THR A 37 -16.81 -4.16 -29.91
CA THR A 37 -17.60 -3.08 -29.31
C THR A 37 -19.07 -3.47 -29.20
N SER A 38 -19.63 -3.36 -28.00
CA SER A 38 -21.02 -3.68 -27.72
C SER A 38 -21.56 -2.82 -26.59
N ASN A 39 -22.84 -2.48 -26.63
CA ASN A 39 -23.54 -1.71 -25.61
C ASN A 39 -22.93 -0.33 -25.33
N ILE A 40 -22.13 0.23 -26.22
CA ILE A 40 -21.54 1.57 -26.12
C ILE A 40 -21.61 2.24 -27.50
N ALA A 41 -21.97 3.51 -27.52
CA ALA A 41 -22.02 4.31 -28.73
C ALA A 41 -21.00 5.46 -28.64
N CYS A 42 -20.18 5.61 -29.69
CA CYS A 42 -19.21 6.70 -29.80
C CYS A 42 -19.64 7.66 -30.90
N THR A 43 -19.87 8.94 -30.52
CA THR A 43 -20.27 10.00 -31.46
C THR A 43 -19.39 11.22 -31.21
N SER A 44 -18.74 11.72 -32.25
CA SER A 44 -17.86 12.90 -32.15
C SER A 44 -16.80 12.80 -31.03
N GLY A 45 -16.19 11.62 -30.86
CA GLY A 45 -15.18 11.38 -29.84
C GLY A 45 -15.71 11.12 -28.43
N VAL A 46 -17.02 11.10 -28.21
CA VAL A 46 -17.63 10.80 -26.91
C VAL A 46 -18.28 9.42 -26.94
N CYS A 47 -17.78 8.50 -26.11
CA CYS A 47 -18.28 7.15 -25.96
C CYS A 47 -19.14 7.07 -24.69
N THR A 48 -20.39 6.64 -24.83
CA THR A 48 -21.36 6.53 -23.73
C THR A 48 -22.00 5.14 -23.76
N PRO A 49 -21.98 4.39 -22.67
CA PRO A 49 -22.60 3.07 -22.60
C PRO A 49 -24.15 3.18 -22.69
N SER A 50 -24.77 2.20 -23.31
CA SER A 50 -26.22 2.09 -23.44
C SER A 50 -26.81 1.00 -22.54
N ALA A 51 -26.00 0.13 -21.98
CA ALA A 51 -26.37 -0.93 -21.03
C ALA A 51 -25.20 -1.21 -20.07
N ASP A 52 -25.45 -1.95 -19.00
CA ASP A 52 -24.42 -2.51 -18.14
C ASP A 52 -23.60 -3.54 -18.95
N ALA A 53 -22.38 -3.84 -18.54
CA ALA A 53 -21.45 -4.69 -19.27
C ALA A 53 -21.18 -4.21 -20.70
N SER A 54 -20.84 -2.95 -20.86
CA SER A 54 -20.45 -2.36 -22.15
C SER A 54 -19.01 -2.65 -22.49
N VAL A 55 -18.71 -2.95 -23.75
CA VAL A 55 -17.36 -3.20 -24.24
C VAL A 55 -16.99 -2.15 -25.29
N LEU A 56 -15.85 -1.48 -25.10
CA LEU A 56 -15.22 -0.65 -26.12
C LEU A 56 -13.98 -1.35 -26.64
N ASN A 57 -13.97 -1.67 -27.94
CA ASN A 57 -12.82 -2.29 -28.57
C ASN A 57 -11.62 -1.34 -28.58
N VAL A 58 -10.46 -1.79 -28.13
CA VAL A 58 -9.24 -0.98 -28.00
C VAL A 58 -8.76 -0.45 -29.37
N THR A 59 -8.82 -1.22 -30.44
CA THR A 59 -8.40 -0.76 -31.79
C THR A 59 -9.31 0.35 -32.30
N GLN A 60 -10.61 0.30 -32.00
CA GLN A 60 -11.52 1.39 -32.30
C GLN A 60 -11.18 2.64 -31.49
N LEU A 61 -10.88 2.51 -30.20
CA LEU A 61 -10.47 3.62 -29.33
C LEU A 61 -9.18 4.28 -29.86
N GLU A 62 -8.16 3.50 -30.18
CA GLU A 62 -6.88 3.99 -30.72
C GLU A 62 -7.07 4.68 -32.09
N SER A 63 -7.94 4.15 -32.95
CA SER A 63 -8.28 4.78 -34.24
C SER A 63 -8.96 6.14 -34.05
N MET A 64 -9.81 6.29 -33.04
CA MET A 64 -10.42 7.58 -32.70
C MET A 64 -9.36 8.55 -32.12
N LEU A 65 -8.47 8.08 -31.23
CA LEU A 65 -7.36 8.88 -30.68
C LEU A 65 -6.37 9.33 -31.75
N ALA A 66 -6.19 8.57 -32.81
CA ALA A 66 -5.37 9.01 -33.96
C ALA A 66 -5.95 10.24 -34.68
N SER A 67 -7.25 10.50 -34.52
CA SER A 67 -7.99 11.53 -35.26
C SER A 67 -8.44 12.71 -34.38
N GLY A 68 -8.52 12.54 -33.07
CA GLY A 68 -9.00 13.57 -32.14
C GLY A 68 -9.16 13.09 -30.71
N ASN A 69 -9.56 13.98 -29.84
CA ASN A 69 -9.80 13.68 -28.44
C ASN A 69 -10.94 12.67 -28.27
N VAL A 70 -10.78 11.77 -27.29
CA VAL A 70 -11.80 10.78 -26.96
C VAL A 70 -12.12 10.84 -25.49
N THR A 71 -13.42 10.81 -25.19
CA THR A 71 -13.95 10.69 -23.83
C THR A 71 -14.73 9.40 -23.68
N VAL A 72 -14.36 8.57 -22.72
CA VAL A 72 -15.10 7.37 -22.34
C VAL A 72 -15.80 7.67 -21.02
N ASN A 73 -17.14 7.66 -21.06
CA ASN A 73 -17.96 7.89 -19.86
C ASN A 73 -18.55 6.59 -19.35
N THR A 74 -18.84 6.53 -18.06
CA THR A 74 -19.84 5.60 -17.50
C THR A 74 -21.20 6.29 -17.40
N ARG A 75 -22.23 5.54 -17.04
CA ARG A 75 -23.59 6.08 -16.82
C ARG A 75 -23.80 6.39 -15.34
N PRO A 76 -24.25 7.60 -14.98
CA PRO A 76 -24.65 7.87 -13.61
C PRO A 76 -25.94 7.11 -13.29
N LYS A 77 -25.97 6.31 -12.20
CA LYS A 77 -27.15 5.68 -11.56
C LYS A 77 -27.31 4.16 -11.69
N THR A 78 -26.29 3.41 -12.06
CA THR A 78 -26.30 1.94 -11.91
C THR A 78 -25.41 1.53 -10.74
N ALA A 79 -25.51 0.30 -10.28
CA ALA A 79 -24.72 -0.19 -9.15
C ALA A 79 -23.23 -0.41 -9.47
N HIS A 80 -22.81 -0.21 -10.74
CA HIS A 80 -21.45 -0.50 -11.21
C HIS A 80 -21.07 0.50 -12.31
N ASP A 81 -20.50 1.63 -11.92
CA ASP A 81 -20.19 2.75 -12.79
C ASP A 81 -18.65 2.89 -13.03
N ASP A 82 -17.97 1.76 -13.16
CA ASP A 82 -16.51 1.64 -13.28
C ASP A 82 -16.03 1.64 -14.74
N ILE A 83 -14.79 2.04 -14.95
CA ILE A 83 -14.04 1.80 -16.19
C ILE A 83 -12.93 0.79 -15.90
N ASN A 84 -12.91 -0.32 -16.63
CA ASN A 84 -11.86 -1.33 -16.56
C ASN A 84 -11.07 -1.41 -17.86
N VAL A 85 -9.76 -1.18 -17.79
CA VAL A 85 -8.83 -1.33 -18.91
C VAL A 85 -8.23 -2.72 -18.88
N HIS A 86 -8.68 -3.61 -19.77
CA HIS A 86 -8.25 -5.00 -19.90
C HIS A 86 -7.51 -5.29 -21.22
N HIS A 87 -6.96 -4.26 -21.84
CA HIS A 87 -6.04 -4.39 -22.97
C HIS A 87 -5.22 -3.13 -23.12
N ALA A 88 -3.94 -3.28 -23.47
CA ALA A 88 -3.04 -2.17 -23.62
C ALA A 88 -3.57 -1.13 -24.63
N ILE A 89 -3.51 0.14 -24.24
CA ILE A 89 -3.92 1.31 -25.04
C ILE A 89 -2.67 2.11 -25.38
N THR A 90 -2.47 2.44 -26.67
CA THR A 90 -1.33 3.30 -27.08
C THR A 90 -1.74 4.29 -28.16
N TRP A 91 -1.22 5.53 -28.08
CA TRP A 91 -1.37 6.52 -29.15
C TRP A 91 -0.19 7.48 -29.20
N ALA A 92 0.07 8.00 -30.42
CA ALA A 92 1.17 8.93 -30.68
C ALA A 92 0.70 10.32 -31.12
N SER A 93 -0.60 10.51 -31.34
CA SER A 93 -1.19 11.81 -31.70
C SER A 93 -1.13 12.79 -30.51
N SER A 94 -1.47 14.05 -30.78
CA SER A 94 -1.65 15.07 -29.75
C SER A 94 -3.03 15.02 -29.06
N SER A 95 -3.82 13.96 -29.32
CA SER A 95 -5.16 13.82 -28.77
C SER A 95 -5.12 13.47 -27.28
N THR A 96 -6.16 13.88 -26.57
CA THR A 96 -6.37 13.55 -25.14
C THR A 96 -7.38 12.43 -25.02
N LEU A 97 -7.03 11.39 -24.26
CA LEU A 97 -7.98 10.41 -23.74
C LEU A 97 -8.52 10.90 -22.38
N THR A 98 -9.84 10.95 -22.25
CA THR A 98 -10.51 11.18 -20.98
C THR A 98 -11.22 9.90 -20.53
N LEU A 99 -10.82 9.33 -19.41
CA LEU A 99 -11.54 8.28 -18.71
C LEU A 99 -12.37 8.94 -17.61
N ASN A 100 -13.69 8.89 -17.72
CA ASN A 100 -14.63 9.59 -16.83
C ASN A 100 -15.59 8.58 -16.21
N ALA A 101 -15.17 7.95 -15.15
CA ALA A 101 -15.96 7.01 -14.36
C ALA A 101 -16.79 7.75 -13.31
N TYR A 102 -17.94 7.20 -12.98
CA TYR A 102 -18.74 7.68 -11.86
C TYR A 102 -18.24 7.12 -10.52
N GLU A 103 -17.59 5.96 -10.54
CA GLU A 103 -16.91 5.31 -9.40
C GLU A 103 -15.44 5.09 -9.74
N ASN A 104 -15.02 3.85 -9.97
CA ASN A 104 -13.62 3.49 -10.05
C ASN A 104 -13.08 3.44 -11.48
N ILE A 105 -11.77 3.62 -11.60
CA ILE A 105 -11.01 3.34 -12.82
C ILE A 105 -9.93 2.33 -12.47
N THR A 106 -10.01 1.13 -13.05
CA THR A 106 -9.00 0.09 -12.84
C THR A 106 -8.21 -0.13 -14.13
N VAL A 107 -6.92 0.08 -14.06
CA VAL A 107 -5.97 -0.13 -15.15
C VAL A 107 -5.30 -1.49 -14.97
N ASN A 108 -5.78 -2.53 -15.67
CA ASN A 108 -5.21 -3.88 -15.58
C ASN A 108 -4.12 -4.13 -16.63
N ASP A 109 -4.14 -3.39 -17.73
CA ASP A 109 -3.16 -3.43 -18.82
C ASP A 109 -2.63 -2.03 -19.13
N PRO A 110 -1.43 -1.89 -19.71
CA PRO A 110 -0.75 -0.59 -19.86
C PRO A 110 -1.52 0.45 -20.67
N ILE A 111 -1.44 1.71 -20.24
CA ILE A 111 -1.82 2.89 -21.03
C ILE A 111 -0.54 3.66 -21.39
N SER A 112 -0.24 3.82 -22.69
CA SER A 112 1.01 4.44 -23.15
C SER A 112 0.75 5.65 -24.05
N VAL A 113 1.15 6.83 -23.57
CA VAL A 113 1.13 8.07 -24.34
C VAL A 113 2.50 8.28 -24.97
N SER A 114 2.63 7.87 -26.25
CA SER A 114 3.92 7.90 -26.96
C SER A 114 4.19 9.19 -27.71
N GLY A 115 3.21 10.08 -27.83
CA GLY A 115 3.30 11.38 -28.47
C GLY A 115 3.18 12.55 -27.50
N SER A 116 2.64 13.67 -27.99
CA SER A 116 2.33 14.86 -27.18
C SER A 116 0.90 14.90 -26.65
N GLY A 117 0.19 13.79 -26.77
CA GLY A 117 -1.20 13.66 -26.29
C GLY A 117 -1.30 13.71 -24.77
N GLY A 118 -2.51 13.84 -24.27
CA GLY A 118 -2.81 13.94 -22.85
C GLY A 118 -3.70 12.82 -22.34
N LEU A 119 -3.75 12.71 -21.00
CA LEU A 119 -4.67 11.83 -20.30
C LEU A 119 -5.39 12.62 -19.20
N ALA A 120 -6.71 12.48 -19.15
CA ALA A 120 -7.52 13.00 -18.07
C ALA A 120 -8.24 11.83 -17.39
N ILE A 121 -8.04 11.69 -16.08
CA ILE A 121 -8.65 10.68 -15.23
C ILE A 121 -9.63 11.37 -14.31
N ILE A 122 -10.88 10.92 -14.30
CA ILE A 122 -11.95 11.47 -13.48
C ILE A 122 -12.67 10.30 -12.83
N ASP A 123 -12.36 10.05 -11.58
CA ASP A 123 -13.06 9.14 -10.68
C ASP A 123 -13.88 9.99 -9.70
N LYS A 124 -15.19 10.00 -9.84
CA LYS A 124 -16.07 10.88 -9.06
C LYS A 124 -16.57 10.16 -7.80
N THR A 125 -17.22 10.92 -6.93
CA THR A 125 -17.95 10.34 -5.81
C THR A 125 -19.18 9.59 -6.34
N GLY A 126 -19.27 8.29 -6.08
CA GLY A 126 -20.38 7.44 -6.50
C GLY A 126 -21.71 7.76 -5.82
N PRO A 127 -22.82 7.08 -6.23
CA PRO A 127 -24.19 7.40 -5.81
C PRO A 127 -24.47 7.23 -4.32
N HIS A 128 -23.65 6.50 -3.60
CA HIS A 128 -23.79 6.24 -2.16
C HIS A 128 -22.74 6.94 -1.29
N GLY A 129 -22.07 7.98 -1.81
CA GLY A 129 -21.02 8.71 -1.10
C GLY A 129 -19.67 7.98 -1.10
N SER A 130 -19.52 6.91 -1.90
CA SER A 130 -18.22 6.29 -2.16
C SER A 130 -17.33 7.25 -2.94
N VAL A 131 -16.07 7.32 -2.57
CA VAL A 131 -15.05 8.05 -3.32
C VAL A 131 -14.52 7.09 -4.38
N GLY A 132 -14.53 7.49 -5.66
CA GLY A 132 -13.92 6.72 -6.73
C GLY A 132 -12.42 6.60 -6.55
N VAL A 133 -11.83 5.52 -7.07
CA VAL A 133 -10.41 5.21 -6.93
C VAL A 133 -9.82 4.88 -8.29
N LEU A 134 -8.62 5.45 -8.57
CA LEU A 134 -7.74 4.99 -9.64
C LEU A 134 -6.85 3.89 -9.08
N SER A 135 -7.02 2.66 -9.54
CA SER A 135 -6.23 1.50 -9.10
C SER A 135 -5.54 0.79 -10.27
N PHE A 136 -4.51 -0.01 -9.94
CA PHE A 136 -3.70 -0.70 -10.94
C PHE A 136 -3.66 -2.21 -10.66
N GLY A 137 -4.05 -3.00 -11.66
CA GLY A 137 -3.84 -4.45 -11.63
C GLY A 137 -2.35 -4.82 -11.78
N PRO A 138 -2.00 -6.11 -11.65
CA PRO A 138 -0.60 -6.56 -11.66
C PRO A 138 0.20 -6.23 -12.94
N GLN A 139 -0.48 -5.99 -14.07
CA GLN A 139 0.13 -5.60 -15.34
C GLN A 139 -0.18 -4.13 -15.69
N GLY A 140 -0.95 -3.44 -14.86
CA GLY A 140 -1.44 -2.09 -15.10
C GLY A 140 -0.40 -1.03 -14.75
N TYR A 141 -0.20 -0.08 -15.65
CA TYR A 141 0.54 1.15 -15.42
C TYR A 141 0.23 2.18 -16.51
N ILE A 142 0.56 3.45 -16.26
CA ILE A 142 0.42 4.52 -17.25
C ILE A 142 1.79 5.12 -17.51
N THR A 143 2.14 5.27 -18.82
CA THR A 143 3.43 5.85 -19.22
C THR A 143 3.29 7.00 -20.19
N PHE A 144 4.23 7.95 -20.09
CA PHE A 144 4.37 9.09 -20.96
C PHE A 144 5.82 9.19 -21.49
N LEU A 145 6.01 9.18 -22.81
CA LEU A 145 7.33 9.42 -23.39
C LEU A 145 7.70 10.91 -23.41
N ASN A 146 6.71 11.80 -23.41
CA ASN A 146 6.93 13.24 -23.39
C ASN A 146 6.48 13.81 -22.02
N LEU A 147 7.41 14.29 -21.24
CA LEU A 147 7.13 14.90 -19.92
C LEU A 147 6.32 16.20 -19.98
N ALA A 148 6.17 16.80 -21.17
CA ALA A 148 5.29 17.95 -21.38
C ALA A 148 3.85 17.55 -21.73
N SER A 149 3.54 16.26 -21.82
CA SER A 149 2.17 15.77 -22.04
C SER A 149 1.26 16.16 -20.89
N PRO A 150 0.06 16.68 -21.14
CA PRO A 150 -0.85 17.03 -20.05
C PRO A 150 -1.42 15.77 -19.37
N LEU A 151 -1.33 15.74 -18.05
CA LEU A 151 -2.02 14.79 -17.19
C LEU A 151 -2.89 15.55 -16.20
N THR A 152 -4.16 15.17 -16.09
CA THR A 152 -5.03 15.65 -15.01
C THR A 152 -5.68 14.49 -14.30
N ILE A 153 -5.73 14.56 -12.95
CA ILE A 153 -6.44 13.62 -12.10
C ILE A 153 -7.48 14.41 -11.31
N ASN A 154 -8.75 14.08 -11.49
CA ASN A 154 -9.89 14.80 -10.89
C ASN A 154 -9.86 16.32 -11.14
N GLY A 155 -9.41 16.72 -12.34
CA GLY A 155 -9.29 18.11 -12.75
C GLY A 155 -8.02 18.84 -12.26
N ASN A 156 -7.22 18.23 -11.40
CA ASN A 156 -5.95 18.78 -10.94
C ASN A 156 -4.82 18.42 -11.93
N PRO A 157 -4.06 19.40 -12.44
CA PRO A 157 -2.94 19.13 -13.32
C PRO A 157 -1.78 18.52 -12.53
N CYS A 158 -1.22 17.41 -13.02
CA CYS A 158 -0.06 16.75 -12.45
C CYS A 158 1.18 17.02 -13.31
N THR A 159 2.28 17.43 -12.70
CA THR A 159 3.59 17.55 -13.35
C THR A 159 4.20 16.15 -13.48
N LEU A 160 4.56 15.79 -14.72
CA LEU A 160 5.20 14.50 -15.01
C LEU A 160 6.70 14.56 -14.68
N VAL A 161 7.17 13.61 -13.86
CA VAL A 161 8.58 13.46 -13.50
C VAL A 161 9.14 12.15 -14.07
N GLY A 162 10.34 12.19 -14.64
CA GLY A 162 10.94 11.03 -15.30
C GLY A 162 11.96 10.26 -14.45
N ASN A 163 12.41 10.83 -13.32
CA ASN A 163 13.41 10.24 -12.44
C ASN A 163 13.39 10.89 -11.04
N ILE A 164 14.13 10.30 -10.10
CA ILE A 164 14.20 10.77 -8.71
C ILE A 164 14.77 12.19 -8.59
N SER A 165 15.78 12.55 -9.40
CA SER A 165 16.42 13.87 -9.34
C SER A 165 15.44 14.98 -9.75
N THR A 166 14.65 14.77 -10.81
CA THR A 166 13.62 15.75 -11.22
C THR A 166 12.51 15.83 -10.19
N LEU A 167 12.04 14.70 -9.66
CA LEU A 167 11.07 14.70 -8.55
C LEU A 167 11.58 15.52 -7.36
N ALA A 168 12.83 15.31 -6.93
CA ALA A 168 13.42 16.05 -5.82
C ALA A 168 13.49 17.56 -6.08
N ALA A 169 13.89 17.96 -7.28
CA ALA A 169 13.96 19.37 -7.68
C ALA A 169 12.57 20.03 -7.73
N ASP A 170 11.58 19.34 -8.30
CA ASP A 170 10.22 19.86 -8.43
C ASP A 170 9.51 19.94 -7.08
N VAL A 171 9.71 18.95 -6.18
CA VAL A 171 9.21 19.01 -4.79
C VAL A 171 9.89 20.14 -4.02
N ALA A 172 11.20 20.36 -4.20
CA ALA A 172 11.89 21.47 -3.54
C ALA A 172 11.37 22.84 -4.01
N ALA A 173 10.98 22.96 -5.30
CA ALA A 173 10.38 24.17 -5.85
C ALA A 173 8.90 24.36 -5.44
N ASN A 174 8.15 23.29 -5.29
CA ASN A 174 6.73 23.31 -4.95
C ASN A 174 6.36 22.09 -4.06
N PRO A 175 6.59 22.14 -2.74
CA PRO A 175 6.34 20.99 -1.85
C PRO A 175 4.85 20.63 -1.65
N THR A 176 3.94 21.45 -2.16
CA THR A 176 2.49 21.20 -2.17
C THR A 176 1.95 20.87 -3.57
N GLY A 177 2.84 20.66 -4.55
CA GLY A 177 2.47 20.41 -5.94
C GLY A 177 1.96 18.98 -6.17
N ASP A 178 1.30 18.80 -7.31
CA ASP A 178 0.81 17.53 -7.79
C ASP A 178 1.80 16.96 -8.84
N PHE A 179 2.34 15.78 -8.56
CA PHE A 179 3.36 15.13 -9.40
C PHE A 179 2.94 13.71 -9.76
N ALA A 180 3.41 13.23 -10.92
CA ALA A 180 3.20 11.83 -11.30
C ALA A 180 4.46 11.25 -11.97
N LEU A 181 4.76 9.97 -11.66
CA LEU A 181 5.89 9.27 -12.28
C LEU A 181 5.54 8.87 -13.72
N ALA A 182 6.21 9.47 -14.67
CA ALA A 182 5.90 9.29 -16.10
C ALA A 182 6.23 7.88 -16.63
N ASN A 183 7.20 7.20 -16.03
CA ASN A 183 7.68 5.88 -16.46
C ASN A 183 8.34 5.17 -15.29
N SER A 184 8.42 3.85 -15.36
CA SER A 184 9.25 3.10 -14.43
C SER A 184 10.72 3.55 -14.54
N TYR A 185 11.37 3.67 -13.38
CA TYR A 185 12.71 4.22 -13.26
C TYR A 185 13.67 3.24 -12.56
N ASN A 186 14.82 3.01 -13.17
CA ASN A 186 15.90 2.24 -12.53
C ASN A 186 16.92 3.21 -11.94
N ALA A 187 17.03 3.24 -10.61
CA ALA A 187 17.91 4.14 -9.86
C ALA A 187 19.39 3.70 -9.80
N THR A 188 19.76 2.60 -10.45
CA THR A 188 21.19 2.16 -10.49
C THR A 188 22.14 3.25 -10.95
N PRO A 189 21.84 4.07 -11.97
CA PRO A 189 22.72 5.17 -12.40
C PRO A 189 22.89 6.30 -11.37
N ASP A 190 21.97 6.44 -10.41
CA ASP A 190 22.05 7.49 -9.39
C ASP A 190 23.17 7.20 -8.36
N GLY A 191 23.66 5.95 -8.33
CA GLY A 191 24.65 5.50 -7.39
C GLY A 191 24.05 5.22 -5.99
N THR A 192 24.82 5.50 -4.94
CA THR A 192 24.39 5.23 -3.56
C THR A 192 24.11 6.54 -2.84
N TYR A 193 22.88 6.73 -2.44
CA TYR A 193 22.45 7.89 -1.64
C TYR A 193 23.03 7.85 -0.23
N THR A 194 23.34 9.02 0.32
CA THR A 194 23.83 9.19 1.70
C THR A 194 22.82 9.92 2.59
N SER A 195 21.75 10.42 2.01
CA SER A 195 20.58 11.05 2.62
C SER A 195 19.37 10.80 1.74
N SER A 196 18.18 11.12 2.21
CA SER A 196 16.94 10.99 1.44
C SER A 196 17.04 11.71 0.11
N PRO A 197 16.67 11.06 -1.01
CA PRO A 197 16.63 11.70 -2.33
C PRO A 197 15.72 12.93 -2.38
N VAL A 198 14.53 12.86 -1.75
CA VAL A 198 13.60 13.97 -1.59
C VAL A 198 13.62 14.43 -0.12
N PRO A 199 14.56 15.34 0.26
CA PRO A 199 14.73 15.78 1.65
C PRO A 199 13.74 16.87 2.05
N THR A 200 13.08 17.51 1.10
CA THR A 200 12.06 18.52 1.36
C THR A 200 10.79 17.85 1.90
N THR A 201 10.27 18.35 3.00
CA THR A 201 8.97 17.90 3.51
C THR A 201 7.89 18.07 2.44
N PHE A 202 7.24 16.98 2.11
CA PHE A 202 6.22 16.93 1.07
C PHE A 202 4.81 16.92 1.68
N SER A 203 3.95 17.79 1.16
CA SER A 203 2.53 17.87 1.56
C SER A 203 1.58 18.02 0.37
N GLY A 204 2.08 17.70 -0.84
CA GLY A 204 1.32 17.67 -2.09
C GLY A 204 0.80 16.28 -2.43
N TYR A 205 0.58 16.03 -3.69
CA TYR A 205 0.10 14.75 -4.23
C TYR A 205 1.16 14.12 -5.14
N PHE A 206 1.55 12.87 -4.88
CA PHE A 206 2.41 12.09 -5.75
C PHE A 206 1.73 10.78 -6.15
N ASN A 207 1.58 10.56 -7.46
CA ASN A 207 1.03 9.33 -8.02
C ASN A 207 2.08 8.58 -8.84
N GLY A 208 2.39 7.35 -8.48
CA GLY A 208 3.29 6.49 -9.23
C GLY A 208 2.72 6.00 -10.56
N LEU A 209 1.42 6.14 -10.79
CA LEU A 209 0.71 5.65 -11.98
C LEU A 209 0.91 4.15 -12.25
N GLY A 210 1.08 3.34 -11.20
CA GLY A 210 1.40 1.91 -11.29
C GLY A 210 2.85 1.62 -11.69
N ASN A 211 3.67 2.64 -11.93
CA ASN A 211 5.09 2.48 -12.29
C ASN A 211 5.95 2.04 -11.10
N THR A 212 7.17 1.57 -11.42
CA THR A 212 8.12 1.06 -10.44
C THR A 212 9.39 1.92 -10.40
N ILE A 213 9.84 2.30 -9.20
CA ILE A 213 11.22 2.74 -8.97
C ILE A 213 12.00 1.52 -8.48
N SER A 214 13.09 1.17 -9.15
CA SER A 214 13.87 -0.02 -8.81
C SER A 214 15.33 0.29 -8.49
N HIS A 215 15.96 -0.58 -7.66
CA HIS A 215 17.39 -0.55 -7.33
C HIS A 215 17.86 0.75 -6.65
N LEU A 216 16.99 1.42 -5.91
CA LEU A 216 17.42 2.52 -5.04
C LEU A 216 18.38 1.95 -3.98
N ALA A 217 19.56 2.55 -3.87
CA ALA A 217 20.57 2.15 -2.90
C ALA A 217 20.95 3.32 -2.00
N ALA A 218 21.00 3.07 -0.66
CA ALA A 218 21.43 4.07 0.30
C ALA A 218 22.39 3.51 1.34
N ARG A 219 23.34 4.37 1.78
CA ARG A 219 24.27 4.07 2.86
C ARG A 219 24.36 5.23 3.85
N LEU A 220 23.71 5.07 4.98
CA LEU A 220 23.59 6.08 6.02
C LEU A 220 24.73 5.90 7.04
N THR A 221 25.67 6.80 7.06
CA THR A 221 26.87 6.72 7.93
C THR A 221 26.74 7.55 9.21
N THR A 222 25.73 8.39 9.29
CA THR A 222 25.43 9.27 10.44
C THR A 222 23.97 9.08 10.87
N PRO A 223 23.63 9.39 12.15
CA PRO A 223 22.25 9.41 12.60
C PRO A 223 21.37 10.30 11.73
N GLN A 224 20.33 9.74 11.15
CA GLN A 224 19.37 10.46 10.31
C GLN A 224 18.11 9.61 10.03
N THR A 225 17.08 10.25 9.53
CA THR A 225 15.89 9.59 8.98
C THR A 225 15.98 9.54 7.47
N PHE A 226 15.57 8.42 6.88
CA PHE A 226 15.67 8.16 5.44
C PHE A 226 14.38 7.54 4.89
N GLY A 227 14.05 7.91 3.68
CA GLY A 227 13.10 7.31 2.76
C GLY A 227 13.34 7.87 1.37
N LEU A 228 12.69 7.37 0.34
CA LEU A 228 12.64 8.09 -0.95
C LEU A 228 12.18 9.54 -0.68
N PHE A 229 11.14 9.72 0.15
CA PHE A 229 10.76 10.98 0.78
C PHE A 229 11.20 10.97 2.24
N GLU A 230 11.92 11.99 2.70
CA GLU A 230 12.32 12.06 4.11
C GLU A 230 11.10 12.23 5.02
N ASN A 231 10.21 13.17 4.67
CA ASN A 231 9.00 13.48 5.43
C ASN A 231 7.79 13.66 4.51
N LEU A 232 6.71 12.98 4.84
CA LEU A 232 5.38 13.23 4.27
C LEU A 232 4.48 13.82 5.36
N GLU A 233 3.97 15.04 5.10
CA GLU A 233 3.09 15.74 6.04
C GLU A 233 1.67 15.90 5.50
N TYR A 234 0.67 15.91 6.40
CA TYR A 234 -0.71 16.24 6.06
C TYR A 234 -0.81 17.63 5.38
N PRO A 235 -1.57 17.79 4.30
CA PRO A 235 -2.47 16.82 3.65
C PRO A 235 -1.82 15.96 2.54
N GLY A 236 -0.50 15.82 2.52
CA GLY A 236 0.22 15.11 1.47
C GLY A 236 -0.23 13.67 1.28
N ILE A 237 -0.25 13.22 0.03
CA ILE A 237 -0.65 11.87 -0.39
C ILE A 237 0.40 11.29 -1.33
N ILE A 238 0.83 10.05 -1.07
CA ILE A 238 1.63 9.25 -1.98
C ILE A 238 0.85 7.98 -2.31
N GLN A 239 0.64 7.70 -3.60
CA GLN A 239 -0.11 6.51 -4.00
C GLN A 239 0.36 5.88 -5.31
N ASN A 240 -0.04 4.61 -5.52
CA ASN A 240 0.12 3.87 -6.78
C ASN A 240 1.58 3.75 -7.25
N ILE A 241 2.53 3.60 -6.32
CA ILE A 241 3.96 3.42 -6.63
C ILE A 241 4.46 2.08 -6.13
N ASN A 242 5.29 1.42 -6.95
CA ASN A 242 5.99 0.21 -6.57
C ASN A 242 7.48 0.50 -6.39
N LEU A 243 8.08 -0.01 -5.31
CA LEU A 243 9.52 0.04 -5.05
C LEU A 243 10.08 -1.38 -5.16
N ASP A 244 11.11 -1.60 -5.99
CA ASP A 244 11.64 -2.94 -6.19
C ASP A 244 13.17 -2.99 -5.99
N LYS A 245 13.63 -4.03 -5.28
CA LYS A 245 15.06 -4.28 -5.03
C LYS A 245 15.79 -3.11 -4.38
N GLU A 246 15.15 -2.45 -3.44
CA GLU A 246 15.80 -1.41 -2.67
C GLU A 246 16.81 -1.97 -1.67
N THR A 247 17.92 -1.28 -1.47
CA THR A 247 18.90 -1.65 -0.44
C THR A 247 19.33 -0.44 0.36
N ILE A 248 18.98 -0.43 1.66
CA ILE A 248 19.31 0.67 2.57
C ILE A 248 20.13 0.10 3.73
N THR A 249 21.34 0.61 3.90
CA THR A 249 22.24 0.20 4.99
C THR A 249 22.49 1.37 5.93
N GLY A 250 22.20 1.20 7.19
CA GLY A 250 22.44 2.19 8.23
C GLY A 250 23.72 1.94 9.02
N SER A 251 24.07 2.87 9.90
CA SER A 251 25.18 2.77 10.85
C SER A 251 24.77 2.22 12.23
N GLY A 252 23.51 1.84 12.41
CA GLY A 252 22.94 1.38 13.66
C GLY A 252 22.17 2.47 14.41
N ALA A 253 22.54 2.72 15.67
CA ALA A 253 21.80 3.63 16.53
C ALA A 253 21.60 5.03 15.92
N GLY A 254 20.37 5.52 15.96
CA GLY A 254 19.97 6.81 15.44
C GLY A 254 19.77 6.90 13.92
N THR A 255 19.99 5.79 13.18
CA THR A 255 19.61 5.74 11.75
C THR A 255 18.26 5.05 11.59
N ASN A 256 17.29 5.78 11.06
CA ASN A 256 15.94 5.28 10.84
C ASN A 256 15.66 5.22 9.33
N ALA A 257 15.00 4.18 8.83
CA ALA A 257 14.67 4.12 7.43
C ALA A 257 13.35 3.38 7.15
N GLY A 258 12.59 3.95 6.21
CA GLY A 258 11.55 3.30 5.42
C GLY A 258 11.94 3.31 3.95
N GLY A 259 11.54 2.35 3.16
CA GLY A 259 11.79 2.36 1.72
C GLY A 259 11.18 3.60 1.05
N LEU A 260 9.93 3.88 1.34
CA LEU A 260 9.21 5.02 0.78
C LEU A 260 9.37 6.31 1.60
N VAL A 261 9.05 6.25 2.89
CA VAL A 261 8.98 7.45 3.75
C VAL A 261 9.72 7.23 5.06
N GLY A 262 10.54 8.20 5.42
CA GLY A 262 11.21 8.21 6.73
C GLY A 262 10.23 8.50 7.87
N ALA A 263 9.50 9.61 7.79
CA ALA A 263 8.45 9.96 8.75
C ALA A 263 7.15 10.35 8.02
N ASN A 264 6.08 9.63 8.32
CA ASN A 264 4.78 9.84 7.70
C ASN A 264 3.77 10.45 8.68
N SER A 265 3.19 11.58 8.30
CA SER A 265 1.98 12.15 8.90
C SER A 265 0.90 12.50 7.86
N GLY A 266 1.11 12.12 6.60
CA GLY A 266 0.16 12.21 5.50
C GLY A 266 -0.52 10.88 5.21
N GLN A 267 -0.82 10.61 3.95
CA GLN A 267 -1.51 9.40 3.50
C GLN A 267 -0.65 8.61 2.50
N ILE A 268 -0.59 7.29 2.68
CA ILE A 268 0.08 6.36 1.77
C ILE A 268 -0.93 5.29 1.37
N VAL A 269 -1.20 5.18 0.06
CA VAL A 269 -2.28 4.31 -0.44
C VAL A 269 -1.82 3.51 -1.67
N GLU A 270 -2.11 2.22 -1.69
CA GLU A 270 -1.77 1.34 -2.83
C GLU A 270 -0.28 1.37 -3.19
N VAL A 271 0.58 1.17 -2.20
CA VAL A 271 2.04 1.18 -2.36
C VAL A 271 2.63 -0.18 -1.99
N SER A 272 3.57 -0.63 -2.81
CA SER A 272 4.34 -1.84 -2.50
C SER A 272 5.84 -1.59 -2.46
N ALA A 273 6.57 -2.42 -1.65
CA ALA A 273 8.02 -2.39 -1.67
C ALA A 273 8.65 -3.79 -1.49
N ASN A 274 9.70 -4.05 -2.26
CA ASN A 274 10.63 -5.15 -2.05
C ASN A 274 11.96 -4.57 -1.57
N VAL A 275 12.30 -4.81 -0.31
CA VAL A 275 13.38 -4.11 0.37
C VAL A 275 14.43 -5.05 0.98
N ASN A 276 15.63 -4.52 1.12
CA ASN A 276 16.70 -5.09 1.95
C ASN A 276 17.25 -3.99 2.87
N LEU A 277 16.66 -3.87 4.05
CA LEU A 277 17.04 -2.89 5.08
C LEU A 277 18.01 -3.51 6.07
N ILE A 278 19.15 -2.85 6.33
CA ILE A 278 20.24 -3.42 7.11
C ILE A 278 20.73 -2.44 8.17
N ASN A 279 20.86 -2.90 9.43
CA ASN A 279 21.56 -2.22 10.53
C ASN A 279 21.00 -0.82 10.82
N LEU A 280 19.69 -0.73 11.10
CA LEU A 280 18.95 0.48 11.40
C LEU A 280 18.41 0.46 12.84
N ALA A 281 18.10 1.61 13.42
CA ALA A 281 17.50 1.73 14.74
C ALA A 281 15.97 1.60 14.66
N VAL A 282 15.35 2.30 13.71
CA VAL A 282 13.92 2.14 13.38
C VAL A 282 13.83 1.76 11.90
N ALA A 283 13.27 0.62 11.59
CA ALA A 283 13.22 0.08 10.24
C ALA A 283 11.83 -0.45 9.87
N GLY A 284 11.25 0.09 8.82
CA GLY A 284 10.01 -0.43 8.23
C GLY A 284 10.15 -0.56 6.72
N GLY A 285 9.65 -1.64 6.16
CA GLY A 285 9.76 -1.87 4.71
C GLY A 285 9.26 -0.70 3.87
N LEU A 286 8.18 -0.03 4.29
CA LEU A 286 7.69 1.20 3.67
C LEU A 286 7.98 2.45 4.48
N VAL A 287 7.72 2.42 5.81
CA VAL A 287 7.76 3.61 6.65
C VAL A 287 8.54 3.34 7.92
N ALA A 288 9.52 4.19 8.26
CA ALA A 288 10.21 4.04 9.54
C ALA A 288 9.28 4.43 10.70
N THR A 289 8.73 5.64 10.70
CA THR A 289 7.81 6.12 11.74
C THR A 289 6.52 6.64 11.12
N ASN A 290 5.38 6.10 11.56
CA ASN A 290 4.06 6.46 11.07
C ASN A 290 3.21 7.12 12.17
N ILE A 291 2.65 8.29 11.88
CA ILE A 291 1.60 8.99 12.63
C ILE A 291 0.44 9.41 11.71
N GLY A 292 0.52 9.04 10.42
CA GLY A 292 -0.48 9.29 9.38
C GLY A 292 -1.27 8.03 9.03
N ASP A 293 -1.85 8.02 7.85
CA ASP A 293 -2.71 6.95 7.36
C ASP A 293 -1.98 6.09 6.33
N MET A 294 -2.14 4.76 6.43
CA MET A 294 -1.63 3.80 5.46
C MET A 294 -2.72 2.79 5.11
N MET A 295 -2.99 2.60 3.82
CA MET A 295 -3.99 1.64 3.34
C MET A 295 -3.56 0.93 2.07
N TYR A 296 -3.97 -0.33 1.92
CA TYR A 296 -3.70 -1.16 0.73
C TYR A 296 -2.21 -1.25 0.38
N CYS A 297 -1.35 -1.33 1.40
CA CYS A 297 0.10 -1.39 1.23
C CYS A 297 0.65 -2.78 1.54
N TYR A 298 1.72 -3.16 0.84
CA TYR A 298 2.39 -4.40 1.18
C TYR A 298 3.91 -4.36 0.99
N THR A 299 4.60 -5.25 1.70
CA THR A 299 6.05 -5.36 1.61
C THR A 299 6.52 -6.81 1.50
N SER A 300 7.68 -6.95 0.87
CA SER A 300 8.44 -8.18 0.79
C SER A 300 9.93 -7.92 0.99
N GLY A 301 10.73 -8.99 1.03
CA GLY A 301 12.17 -8.88 1.16
C GLY A 301 12.65 -9.06 2.60
N LYS A 302 13.54 -8.19 3.09
CA LYS A 302 14.22 -8.37 4.38
C LYS A 302 14.42 -7.08 5.15
N VAL A 303 14.11 -7.10 6.45
CA VAL A 303 14.46 -6.05 7.41
C VAL A 303 15.38 -6.65 8.47
N ASP A 304 16.69 -6.34 8.44
CA ASP A 304 17.71 -6.91 9.30
C ASP A 304 18.40 -5.86 10.16
N THR A 305 17.93 -5.71 11.38
CA THR A 305 18.56 -4.85 12.40
C THR A 305 19.35 -5.66 13.44
N GLY A 306 19.73 -6.90 13.12
CA GLY A 306 20.33 -7.85 14.06
C GLY A 306 21.64 -7.38 14.72
N LYS A 307 22.33 -6.40 14.15
CA LYS A 307 23.52 -5.78 14.73
C LYS A 307 23.23 -4.55 15.59
N THR A 308 22.00 -4.04 15.56
CA THR A 308 21.57 -2.85 16.33
C THR A 308 20.83 -3.31 17.57
N SER A 309 21.18 -2.75 18.73
CA SER A 309 20.45 -2.96 19.98
C SER A 309 19.33 -1.94 20.12
N ALA A 310 18.26 -2.30 20.83
CA ALA A 310 17.08 -1.46 21.06
C ALA A 310 16.46 -0.95 19.75
N ALA A 311 16.50 -1.77 18.70
CA ALA A 311 15.87 -1.46 17.43
C ALA A 311 14.36 -1.72 17.44
N GLN A 312 13.64 -1.00 16.58
CA GLN A 312 12.22 -1.24 16.27
C GLN A 312 12.13 -1.61 14.79
N ALA A 313 11.78 -2.85 14.50
CA ALA A 313 11.76 -3.32 13.12
C ALA A 313 10.45 -4.05 12.79
N GLY A 314 9.78 -3.58 11.76
CA GLY A 314 8.60 -4.22 11.20
C GLY A 314 8.75 -4.47 9.70
N GLY A 315 8.10 -5.50 9.20
CA GLY A 315 8.13 -5.78 7.77
C GLY A 315 7.56 -4.63 6.93
N LEU A 316 6.56 -3.90 7.47
CA LEU A 316 5.96 -2.73 6.82
C LEU A 316 6.32 -1.42 7.53
N ILE A 317 6.13 -1.34 8.84
CA ILE A 317 6.33 -0.13 9.65
C ILE A 317 7.28 -0.42 10.80
N GLY A 318 8.30 0.43 11.00
CA GLY A 318 9.20 0.33 12.16
C GLY A 318 8.49 0.69 13.46
N ALA A 319 7.87 1.85 13.50
CA ALA A 319 7.07 2.34 14.63
C ALA A 319 5.79 3.03 14.16
N ASN A 320 4.65 2.55 14.60
CA ASN A 320 3.33 3.16 14.40
C ASN A 320 2.93 3.83 15.72
N VAL A 321 2.91 5.14 15.75
CA VAL A 321 2.89 5.88 17.02
C VAL A 321 1.76 6.89 17.11
N VAL A 322 1.50 7.34 18.34
CA VAL A 322 0.62 8.45 18.65
C VAL A 322 1.46 9.70 18.89
N SER A 323 1.11 10.81 18.29
CA SER A 323 1.75 12.09 18.51
C SER A 323 0.71 13.21 18.65
N GLY A 324 0.56 13.73 19.83
CA GLY A 324 -0.47 14.74 20.15
C GLY A 324 -1.88 14.14 19.95
N PHE A 325 -2.62 14.68 18.99
CA PHE A 325 -3.96 14.20 18.61
C PHE A 325 -3.96 13.29 17.37
N SER A 326 -2.80 13.04 16.79
CA SER A 326 -2.66 12.16 15.63
C SER A 326 -2.32 10.75 16.10
N VAL A 327 -3.02 9.77 15.54
CA VAL A 327 -2.82 8.34 15.79
C VAL A 327 -2.39 7.71 14.49
N GLY A 328 -1.25 7.03 14.49
CA GLY A 328 -0.82 6.28 13.31
C GLY A 328 -1.86 5.21 12.97
N PHE A 329 -2.39 5.26 11.76
CA PHE A 329 -3.45 4.38 11.29
C PHE A 329 -2.93 3.51 10.15
N MET A 330 -3.14 2.20 10.28
CA MET A 330 -2.85 1.25 9.21
C MET A 330 -3.98 0.25 9.04
N SER A 331 -4.42 0.07 7.79
CA SER A 331 -5.51 -0.85 7.50
C SER A 331 -5.31 -1.53 6.13
N LEU A 332 -5.80 -2.76 6.01
CA LEU A 332 -5.82 -3.54 4.78
C LEU A 332 -4.43 -3.66 4.11
N CYS A 333 -3.42 -3.91 4.95
CA CYS A 333 -2.03 -4.03 4.55
C CYS A 333 -1.47 -5.42 4.90
N TYR A 334 -0.37 -5.82 4.26
CA TYR A 334 0.32 -7.04 4.65
C TYR A 334 1.83 -6.98 4.44
N SER A 335 2.55 -7.91 5.08
CA SER A 335 3.99 -8.09 4.87
C SER A 335 4.36 -9.57 4.74
N THR A 336 5.22 -9.86 3.77
CA THR A 336 5.89 -11.16 3.62
C THR A 336 7.38 -11.06 3.94
N ALA A 337 7.85 -9.88 4.36
CA ALA A 337 9.27 -9.63 4.64
C ALA A 337 9.77 -10.41 5.86
N THR A 338 10.96 -10.95 5.77
CA THR A 338 11.67 -11.53 6.92
C THR A 338 12.21 -10.42 7.81
N VAL A 339 11.97 -10.49 9.12
CA VAL A 339 12.44 -9.51 10.10
C VAL A 339 13.45 -10.13 11.06
N ILE A 340 14.62 -9.50 11.22
CA ILE A 340 15.66 -9.91 12.16
C ILE A 340 16.02 -8.72 13.04
N VAL A 341 15.90 -8.89 14.36
CA VAL A 341 16.22 -7.84 15.33
C VAL A 341 17.33 -8.26 16.31
N GLY A 342 18.09 -7.28 16.76
CA GLY A 342 19.19 -7.46 17.71
C GLY A 342 18.73 -7.56 19.17
N LYS A 343 19.66 -7.27 20.10
CA LYS A 343 19.40 -7.31 21.54
C LYS A 343 18.44 -6.21 21.98
N ASN A 344 17.57 -6.55 22.95
CA ASN A 344 16.64 -5.61 23.57
C ASN A 344 15.79 -4.82 22.54
N SER A 345 15.37 -5.48 21.48
CA SER A 345 14.72 -4.89 20.31
C SER A 345 13.28 -5.37 20.18
N TYR A 346 12.48 -4.66 19.40
CA TYR A 346 11.12 -5.02 19.06
C TYR A 346 11.06 -5.45 17.58
N GLY A 347 10.59 -6.66 17.31
CA GLY A 347 10.50 -7.20 15.95
C GLY A 347 9.11 -7.75 15.66
N GLY A 348 8.43 -7.22 14.65
CA GLY A 348 7.15 -7.72 14.17
C GLY A 348 7.15 -8.02 12.68
N GLY A 349 6.45 -9.05 12.26
CA GLY A 349 6.32 -9.36 10.84
C GLY A 349 5.69 -8.22 10.04
N LEU A 350 4.89 -7.37 10.70
CA LEU A 350 4.27 -6.17 10.12
C LEU A 350 4.77 -4.89 10.79
N VAL A 351 4.66 -4.78 12.12
CA VAL A 351 5.01 -3.57 12.89
C VAL A 351 5.98 -3.90 14.01
N GLY A 352 7.08 -3.13 14.13
CA GLY A 352 8.03 -3.30 15.22
C GLY A 352 7.50 -2.81 16.55
N TYR A 353 7.04 -1.57 16.61
CA TYR A 353 6.46 -0.91 17.78
C TYR A 353 5.13 -0.28 17.43
N GLU A 354 4.08 -0.61 18.21
CA GLU A 354 2.69 -0.22 17.92
C GLU A 354 2.08 0.56 19.08
N GLN A 355 1.56 1.74 18.77
CA GLN A 355 0.75 2.56 19.68
C GLN A 355 -0.55 3.06 19.03
N GLY A 356 -0.69 2.88 17.71
CA GLY A 356 -1.79 3.39 16.93
C GLY A 356 -2.87 2.35 16.66
N PHE A 357 -3.38 2.35 15.45
CA PHE A 357 -4.40 1.44 14.97
C PHE A 357 -3.86 0.54 13.85
N VAL A 358 -4.07 -0.76 14.02
CA VAL A 358 -3.77 -1.80 13.01
C VAL A 358 -5.02 -2.65 12.81
N GLY A 359 -5.60 -2.65 11.61
CA GLY A 359 -6.82 -3.41 11.33
C GLY A 359 -6.87 -4.03 9.95
N GLY A 360 -7.43 -5.25 9.86
CA GLY A 360 -7.54 -5.95 8.58
C GLY A 360 -6.18 -6.26 7.95
N THR A 361 -5.20 -6.78 8.72
CA THR A 361 -3.82 -6.94 8.26
C THR A 361 -3.27 -8.34 8.49
N TYR A 362 -2.20 -8.70 7.76
CA TYR A 362 -1.52 -9.96 8.04
C TYR A 362 -0.01 -9.92 7.78
N ALA A 363 0.71 -10.86 8.39
CA ALA A 363 2.13 -11.09 8.12
C ALA A 363 2.44 -12.58 7.98
N THR A 364 3.26 -12.92 6.98
CA THR A 364 3.68 -14.31 6.72
C THR A 364 5.21 -14.49 6.81
N GLY A 365 5.96 -13.39 6.90
CA GLY A 365 7.42 -13.41 7.01
C GLY A 365 7.90 -13.94 8.36
N ALA A 366 9.04 -14.62 8.37
CA ALA A 366 9.65 -15.09 9.61
C ALA A 366 10.21 -13.92 10.44
N VAL A 367 10.09 -14.01 11.78
CA VAL A 367 10.63 -13.02 12.72
C VAL A 367 11.65 -13.68 13.66
N THR A 368 12.85 -13.11 13.73
CA THR A 368 13.93 -13.63 14.61
C THR A 368 14.45 -12.51 15.51
N GLY A 369 14.50 -12.77 16.81
CA GLY A 369 14.95 -11.84 17.82
C GLY A 369 16.20 -12.27 18.60
N GLY A 370 17.06 -11.30 18.92
CA GLY A 370 18.21 -11.48 19.81
C GLY A 370 17.84 -11.53 21.29
N GLN A 371 18.86 -11.55 22.14
CA GLN A 371 18.70 -11.62 23.60
C GLN A 371 17.89 -10.41 24.13
N GLY A 372 16.89 -10.67 24.97
CA GLY A 372 16.06 -9.64 25.59
C GLY A 372 15.12 -8.92 24.63
N SER A 373 14.97 -9.41 23.38
CA SER A 373 14.02 -8.87 22.42
C SER A 373 12.60 -9.34 22.67
N TYR A 374 11.63 -8.56 22.20
CA TYR A 374 10.22 -8.95 22.09
C TYR A 374 9.89 -9.11 20.61
N VAL A 375 9.43 -10.29 20.22
CA VAL A 375 9.13 -10.59 18.82
C VAL A 375 7.77 -11.25 18.68
N GLY A 376 7.01 -10.78 17.70
CA GLY A 376 5.70 -11.34 17.35
C GLY A 376 5.55 -11.57 15.86
N GLY A 377 4.74 -12.53 15.48
CA GLY A 377 4.49 -12.83 14.08
C GLY A 377 3.88 -11.65 13.31
N LEU A 378 3.13 -10.76 14.01
CA LEU A 378 2.55 -9.54 13.46
C LEU A 378 3.20 -8.29 14.07
N VAL A 379 3.20 -8.16 15.40
CA VAL A 379 3.67 -6.97 16.13
C VAL A 379 4.73 -7.35 17.15
N GLY A 380 5.84 -6.58 17.21
CA GLY A 380 6.90 -6.79 18.19
C GLY A 380 6.49 -6.39 19.60
N TYR A 381 6.09 -5.16 19.77
CA TYR A 381 5.62 -4.59 21.04
C TYR A 381 4.39 -3.70 20.78
N ALA A 382 3.30 -3.97 21.47
CA ALA A 382 2.05 -3.23 21.38
C ALA A 382 1.74 -2.51 22.69
N TYR A 383 1.71 -1.18 22.68
CA TYR A 383 1.36 -0.32 23.80
C TYR A 383 0.07 0.43 23.50
N LEU A 384 -1.07 -0.30 23.69
CA LEU A 384 -2.39 0.13 23.23
C LEU A 384 -3.19 0.73 24.41
N ASN A 385 -2.75 1.90 24.88
CA ASN A 385 -3.26 2.54 26.09
C ASN A 385 -4.28 3.65 25.85
N THR A 386 -4.70 3.86 24.61
CA THR A 386 -5.77 4.80 24.26
C THR A 386 -6.96 4.07 23.62
N GLU A 387 -8.14 4.68 23.63
CA GLU A 387 -9.33 4.10 23.01
C GLU A 387 -9.19 3.91 21.49
N ASP A 388 -8.30 4.68 20.85
CA ASP A 388 -8.06 4.64 19.41
C ASP A 388 -6.89 3.71 19.03
N SER A 389 -6.16 3.17 20.03
CA SER A 389 -5.04 2.25 19.84
C SER A 389 -5.54 0.81 19.86
N GLN A 390 -5.48 0.11 18.73
CA GLN A 390 -6.05 -1.25 18.61
C GLN A 390 -5.29 -2.10 17.58
N VAL A 391 -5.29 -3.42 17.80
CA VAL A 391 -4.92 -4.44 16.81
C VAL A 391 -6.12 -5.35 16.60
N ILE A 392 -6.76 -5.27 15.44
CA ILE A 392 -8.02 -5.97 15.18
C ILE A 392 -8.03 -6.67 13.82
N GLU A 393 -8.89 -7.69 13.68
CA GLU A 393 -9.15 -8.38 12.41
C GLU A 393 -7.88 -8.77 11.63
N SER A 394 -6.88 -9.29 12.33
CA SER A 394 -5.54 -9.48 11.78
C SER A 394 -4.97 -10.86 12.11
N TYR A 395 -3.99 -11.32 11.33
CA TYR A 395 -3.35 -12.59 11.63
C TYR A 395 -1.85 -12.64 11.25
N SER A 396 -1.15 -13.67 11.75
CA SER A 396 0.21 -14.01 11.38
C SER A 396 0.41 -15.52 11.16
N THR A 397 1.30 -15.86 10.22
CA THR A 397 1.69 -17.26 9.95
C THR A 397 3.21 -17.48 9.90
N GLY A 398 4.00 -16.41 10.01
CA GLY A 398 5.45 -16.48 9.99
C GLY A 398 6.04 -17.23 11.19
N ALA A 399 7.15 -17.92 11.00
CA ALA A 399 7.92 -18.51 12.08
C ALA A 399 8.46 -17.43 13.03
N VAL A 400 8.32 -17.62 14.34
CA VAL A 400 8.78 -16.67 15.36
C VAL A 400 9.81 -17.33 16.26
N THR A 401 10.98 -16.71 16.39
CA THR A 401 12.09 -17.23 17.22
C THR A 401 12.75 -16.12 18.01
N ALA A 402 12.90 -16.30 19.34
CA ALA A 402 13.67 -15.38 20.18
C ALA A 402 14.80 -16.15 20.90
N THR A 403 16.02 -15.66 20.78
CA THR A 403 17.17 -16.21 21.52
C THR A 403 17.28 -15.52 22.87
N ALA A 404 16.82 -16.21 23.95
CA ALA A 404 16.76 -15.62 25.29
C ALA A 404 15.98 -14.27 25.33
N GLY A 405 14.90 -14.19 24.58
CA GLY A 405 13.93 -13.10 24.52
C GLY A 405 12.53 -13.64 24.67
N THR A 406 11.52 -12.79 24.43
CA THR A 406 10.10 -13.11 24.49
C THR A 406 9.54 -13.25 23.07
N ALA A 407 8.86 -14.35 22.79
CA ALA A 407 8.23 -14.65 21.52
C ALA A 407 6.74 -14.92 21.68
N GLY A 408 5.91 -14.24 20.91
CA GLY A 408 4.47 -14.49 20.76
C GLY A 408 4.11 -14.89 19.35
N GLY A 409 3.14 -15.77 19.20
CA GLY A 409 2.69 -16.21 17.88
C GLY A 409 2.18 -15.02 17.02
N LEU A 410 1.52 -14.06 17.65
CA LEU A 410 1.04 -12.82 17.02
C LEU A 410 1.80 -11.59 17.51
N ILE A 411 1.92 -11.39 18.83
CA ILE A 411 2.49 -10.19 19.46
C ILE A 411 3.56 -10.58 20.46
N GLY A 412 4.72 -9.91 20.45
CA GLY A 412 5.81 -10.20 21.38
C GLY A 412 5.48 -9.77 22.82
N ASP A 413 5.03 -8.53 23.00
CA ASP A 413 4.54 -7.98 24.27
C ASP A 413 3.29 -7.12 23.99
N ALA A 414 2.21 -7.35 24.75
CA ALA A 414 0.90 -6.76 24.50
C ALA A 414 0.35 -6.06 25.75
N ASP A 415 -0.26 -4.89 25.55
CA ASP A 415 -0.94 -4.12 26.59
C ASP A 415 -2.34 -3.73 26.11
N GLY A 416 -3.28 -4.69 26.11
CA GLY A 416 -4.70 -4.52 25.77
C GLY A 416 -5.01 -4.19 24.30
N GLY A 417 -6.25 -3.75 24.04
CA GLY A 417 -6.67 -3.23 22.73
C GLY A 417 -6.72 -4.24 21.58
N ILE A 418 -6.81 -5.56 21.86
CA ILE A 418 -6.69 -6.62 20.85
C ILE A 418 -8.03 -7.36 20.71
N SER A 419 -8.49 -7.59 19.47
CA SER A 419 -9.69 -8.37 19.21
C SER A 419 -9.71 -9.01 17.83
N SER A 420 -10.38 -10.15 17.69
CA SER A 420 -10.55 -10.86 16.41
C SER A 420 -9.22 -11.11 15.69
N THR A 421 -8.19 -11.53 16.44
CA THR A 421 -6.86 -11.75 15.87
C THR A 421 -6.43 -13.22 15.98
N TYR A 422 -5.60 -13.65 15.03
CA TYR A 422 -5.24 -15.06 14.88
C TYR A 422 -3.75 -15.26 14.61
N TRP A 423 -3.25 -16.43 14.96
CA TRP A 423 -1.89 -16.84 14.59
C TRP A 423 -1.84 -18.34 14.27
N ASP A 424 -0.97 -18.72 13.35
CA ASP A 424 -0.81 -20.12 12.94
C ASP A 424 0.09 -20.87 13.92
N THR A 425 -0.50 -21.79 14.68
CA THR A 425 0.21 -22.61 15.66
C THR A 425 1.12 -23.66 15.03
N THR A 426 0.92 -23.99 13.76
CA THR A 426 1.71 -24.98 13.02
C THR A 426 3.01 -24.40 12.51
N THR A 427 2.95 -23.21 11.92
CA THR A 427 4.10 -22.58 11.22
C THR A 427 4.92 -21.65 12.09
N SER A 428 4.31 -21.05 13.12
CA SER A 428 4.99 -20.07 13.99
C SER A 428 6.11 -20.66 14.84
N GLY A 429 6.13 -21.97 15.09
CA GLY A 429 7.04 -22.60 16.05
C GLY A 429 6.65 -22.39 17.52
N ILE A 430 5.54 -21.72 17.79
CA ILE A 430 4.99 -21.47 19.13
C ILE A 430 3.89 -22.50 19.39
N GLY A 431 4.19 -23.52 20.19
CA GLY A 431 3.27 -24.66 20.39
C GLY A 431 2.19 -24.46 21.45
N SER A 432 2.29 -23.45 22.30
CA SER A 432 1.32 -23.19 23.36
C SER A 432 0.24 -22.22 22.91
N LEU A 433 -1.03 -22.65 22.96
CA LEU A 433 -2.18 -21.81 22.60
C LEU A 433 -2.33 -20.56 23.49
N SER A 434 -1.69 -20.51 24.65
CA SER A 434 -1.67 -19.32 25.52
C SER A 434 -0.57 -18.33 25.12
N GLN A 435 0.28 -18.64 24.14
CA GLN A 435 1.40 -17.79 23.71
C GLN A 435 1.12 -17.09 22.37
N GLY A 436 -0.11 -16.74 22.10
CA GLY A 436 -0.44 -15.79 21.06
C GLY A 436 0.22 -14.44 21.30
N ALA A 437 0.23 -13.95 22.56
CA ALA A 437 1.18 -12.97 23.06
C ALA A 437 2.31 -13.65 23.83
N GLY A 438 3.53 -13.13 23.71
CA GLY A 438 4.65 -13.60 24.51
C GLY A 438 4.54 -13.13 25.96
N THR A 439 4.12 -11.90 26.18
CA THR A 439 3.82 -11.29 27.47
C THR A 439 2.61 -10.34 27.33
N PRO A 440 1.61 -10.37 28.21
CA PRO A 440 1.29 -11.53 29.05
C PRO A 440 0.87 -12.76 28.21
N SER A 441 1.21 -13.95 28.63
CA SER A 441 0.98 -15.18 27.85
C SER A 441 -0.49 -15.60 27.70
N SER A 442 -1.44 -14.84 28.21
CA SER A 442 -2.89 -15.14 28.15
C SER A 442 -3.70 -13.93 27.73
N GLU A 443 -3.11 -13.08 26.86
CA GLU A 443 -3.79 -11.88 26.37
C GLU A 443 -5.09 -12.25 25.63
N SER A 444 -6.16 -11.53 25.94
CA SER A 444 -7.47 -11.73 25.31
C SER A 444 -7.50 -11.24 23.88
N GLY A 445 -8.42 -11.78 23.06
CA GLY A 445 -8.59 -11.37 21.67
C GLY A 445 -7.63 -12.01 20.66
N ILE A 446 -6.71 -12.88 21.13
CA ILE A 446 -5.76 -13.63 20.29
C ILE A 446 -6.13 -15.12 20.30
N THR A 447 -6.33 -15.71 19.14
CA THR A 447 -6.69 -17.11 18.97
C THR A 447 -5.68 -17.87 18.13
N GLY A 448 -5.11 -18.96 18.68
CA GLY A 448 -4.26 -19.87 17.91
C GLY A 448 -5.11 -20.84 17.07
N LEU A 449 -4.81 -20.90 15.78
CA LEU A 449 -5.41 -21.84 14.84
C LEU A 449 -4.30 -22.63 14.14
N SER A 450 -4.54 -23.89 13.81
CA SER A 450 -3.63 -24.62 12.92
C SER A 450 -3.76 -24.12 11.49
N THR A 451 -2.74 -24.35 10.65
CA THR A 451 -2.80 -24.02 9.21
C THR A 451 -4.05 -24.59 8.56
N THR A 452 -4.41 -25.85 8.87
CA THR A 452 -5.62 -26.49 8.33
C THR A 452 -6.90 -25.78 8.77
N GLN A 453 -6.95 -25.26 9.99
CA GLN A 453 -8.10 -24.50 10.46
C GLN A 453 -8.20 -23.13 9.78
N MET A 454 -7.06 -22.47 9.57
CA MET A 454 -7.03 -21.20 8.83
C MET A 454 -7.36 -21.35 7.33
N GLN A 455 -7.13 -22.55 6.77
CA GLN A 455 -7.47 -22.91 5.39
C GLN A 455 -8.88 -23.51 5.23
N SER A 456 -9.70 -23.51 6.28
CA SER A 456 -11.05 -24.08 6.24
C SER A 456 -12.18 -23.06 6.11
N GLY A 457 -11.82 -21.83 5.82
CA GLY A 457 -12.71 -20.67 5.69
C GLY A 457 -12.16 -19.46 6.42
N VAL A 458 -12.69 -18.30 6.10
CA VAL A 458 -12.33 -17.05 6.80
C VAL A 458 -12.67 -17.17 8.28
N PRO A 459 -11.70 -17.05 9.23
CA PRO A 459 -11.94 -17.13 10.65
C PRO A 459 -13.04 -16.18 11.14
N SER A 460 -13.85 -16.62 12.09
CA SER A 460 -14.98 -15.84 12.59
C SER A 460 -14.47 -14.55 13.28
N GLY A 461 -14.89 -13.39 12.82
CA GLY A 461 -14.39 -12.10 13.32
C GLY A 461 -13.46 -11.38 12.35
N LEU A 462 -12.96 -12.06 11.31
CA LEU A 462 -12.48 -11.39 10.10
C LEU A 462 -13.69 -11.09 9.21
N SER A 463 -13.88 -9.82 8.83
CA SER A 463 -15.04 -9.41 8.02
C SER A 463 -14.97 -9.98 6.60
N ASN A 464 -15.99 -10.69 6.15
CA ASN A 464 -16.10 -11.16 4.77
C ASN A 464 -16.19 -10.03 3.74
N GLU A 465 -16.31 -8.80 4.15
CA GLU A 465 -16.22 -7.61 3.30
C GLU A 465 -14.78 -7.39 2.82
N PHE A 466 -13.79 -7.69 3.67
CA PHE A 466 -12.38 -7.44 3.39
C PHE A 466 -11.59 -8.72 3.16
N TRP A 467 -12.08 -9.85 3.67
CA TRP A 467 -11.38 -11.11 3.66
C TRP A 467 -12.08 -12.15 2.81
N ALA A 468 -11.30 -12.87 2.04
CA ALA A 468 -11.73 -14.08 1.33
C ALA A 468 -10.70 -15.19 1.51
N GLU A 469 -11.09 -16.42 1.18
CA GLU A 469 -10.21 -17.58 1.12
C GLU A 469 -10.39 -18.28 -0.22
N SER A 470 -9.28 -18.71 -0.79
CA SER A 470 -9.26 -19.53 -2.00
C SER A 470 -8.05 -20.46 -1.98
N PRO A 471 -8.19 -21.74 -2.29
CA PRO A 471 -7.05 -22.68 -2.34
C PRO A 471 -5.92 -22.27 -3.30
N SER A 472 -6.21 -21.45 -4.29
CA SER A 472 -5.24 -20.95 -5.29
C SER A 472 -4.60 -19.62 -4.93
N ILE A 473 -5.04 -18.94 -3.87
CA ILE A 473 -4.53 -17.64 -3.46
C ILE A 473 -3.97 -17.76 -2.04
N ASN A 474 -2.85 -17.10 -1.76
CA ASN A 474 -2.20 -17.08 -0.45
C ASN A 474 -1.98 -18.48 0.17
N GLY A 475 -1.78 -19.50 -0.66
CA GLY A 475 -1.63 -20.88 -0.18
C GLY A 475 -2.87 -21.44 0.53
N GLY A 476 -4.06 -20.94 0.24
CA GLY A 476 -5.32 -21.31 0.90
C GLY A 476 -5.56 -20.60 2.23
N LEU A 477 -4.74 -19.65 2.62
CA LEU A 477 -4.94 -18.80 3.80
C LEU A 477 -5.85 -17.62 3.46
N PRO A 478 -6.53 -17.00 4.44
CA PRO A 478 -7.29 -15.78 4.21
C PRO A 478 -6.44 -14.70 3.53
N TYR A 479 -7.02 -13.98 2.60
CA TYR A 479 -6.37 -12.87 1.91
C TYR A 479 -7.30 -11.65 1.80
N LEU A 480 -6.71 -10.48 1.64
CA LEU A 480 -7.44 -9.22 1.45
C LEU A 480 -8.00 -9.16 0.02
N VAL A 481 -9.31 -9.03 -0.10
CA VAL A 481 -10.02 -9.03 -1.41
C VAL A 481 -9.52 -7.90 -2.31
N ALA A 482 -9.31 -6.72 -1.73
CA ALA A 482 -8.84 -5.53 -2.46
C ALA A 482 -7.32 -5.55 -2.73
N LEU A 483 -6.56 -6.44 -2.05
CA LEU A 483 -5.11 -6.54 -2.18
C LEU A 483 -4.69 -8.02 -2.18
N PRO A 484 -5.13 -8.83 -3.16
CA PRO A 484 -4.76 -10.24 -3.20
C PRO A 484 -3.24 -10.34 -3.42
N PRO A 485 -2.54 -11.22 -2.66
CA PRO A 485 -1.13 -11.44 -2.89
C PRO A 485 -0.95 -11.98 -4.32
N ASN A 486 0.01 -11.41 -5.04
CA ASN A 486 0.34 -11.91 -6.37
C ASN A 486 0.64 -13.41 -6.27
N SER A 487 -0.03 -14.22 -7.07
CA SER A 487 0.35 -15.63 -7.26
C SER A 487 1.79 -15.63 -7.79
N LEU A 488 2.73 -16.03 -6.93
CA LEU A 488 4.12 -16.28 -7.30
C LEU A 488 4.20 -17.38 -8.32
#